data_6aa2f946d42757e226ccdb169081c53a
#
_entry.id   6aa2f946d42757e226ccdb169081c53a
#
_cell.length_a   1.000
_cell.length_b   1.000
_cell.length_c   1.000
_cell.angle_alpha   90.00
_cell.angle_beta   90.00
_cell.angle_gamma   90.00
#
_symmetry.space_group_name_H-M   'P 1'
#
loop_
_entity.id
_entity.type
_entity.pdbx_description
1 polymer ?
#
loop_
_entity_poly.entity_id
_entity_poly.type
_entity_poly.pdbx_seq_one_letter_code
_entity_poly.pdbx_strand_id
1 'polypeptide(L)'
;IGIDVGGTTTDAVLIRNGEVCSTAKVSTEPGNLLNALLEALDAISKDVPPEQLKRVVFSTTVITNLIAEGKTDRVALLLIPGPGVNPASYSFPDSIYLKGAMDYRGREIQPLDEAEIRKTVGLIRESGFSRAAIVSKFGQRNPSHELSVEETFRELYPDCKLELGHKVSGKLNFPRRIATTMLTSATRERYQEFVERIRKALEERNIRAPVYILKADGGTLPVEKSIELPVETIFSGPAASTIGALALTPEGQTSVVVDIGGTTTDLALILSGKPLLASKGAKLGGFLTHVRAFAVRSIAVGGDSIVRVKDSDTGTKLITVGPERVGPAYCMGGNETTPTDALKVLGLIEVGDAERANEAIKATASSLGKSETETASLIVDRVARTIADAVNEMFLEWEQEPAYRIWEVLQEKKARPENVVGVGGGAKGLIAEIAKKLDAKPVIPEYSEVGNAIGAAVARPTLTLNLHIDTEQEVYSVAEEGEIASLKAANLRNINKIRLNEAEALAAKLLRERAEKFGISEYAGEAEVVSSEVFNVVSGWYTSGRLLDVNMQIPAGLIPEWKRRVKA
;
A
#
# COMPACT_ATOMS: atom_id res chain seq x y z
N ILE A 1 11.47 -17.73 -0.11
CA ILE A 1 10.57 -17.67 -1.27
C ILE A 1 9.82 -16.35 -1.23
N GLY A 2 9.68 -15.69 -2.41
CA GLY A 2 8.76 -14.58 -2.63
C GLY A 2 7.81 -14.91 -3.74
N ILE A 3 6.54 -14.55 -3.57
CA ILE A 3 5.48 -14.76 -4.55
C ILE A 3 4.67 -13.48 -4.68
N ASP A 4 4.54 -12.98 -5.91
CA ASP A 4 3.69 -11.84 -6.23
C ASP A 4 2.50 -12.31 -7.07
N VAL A 5 1.29 -12.11 -6.56
CA VAL A 5 0.05 -12.50 -7.23
C VAL A 5 -0.53 -11.30 -7.94
N GLY A 6 -0.23 -11.18 -9.23
CA GLY A 6 -0.81 -10.17 -10.12
C GLY A 6 -2.15 -10.58 -10.71
N GLY A 7 -2.80 -9.65 -11.41
CA GLY A 7 -4.12 -9.89 -12.03
C GLY A 7 -4.09 -10.83 -13.25
N THR A 8 -2.93 -11.00 -13.90
CA THR A 8 -2.76 -11.83 -15.10
C THR A 8 -1.73 -12.94 -14.94
N THR A 9 -0.71 -12.71 -14.14
CA THR A 9 0.37 -13.66 -13.86
C THR A 9 0.75 -13.62 -12.39
N THR A 10 1.15 -14.76 -11.87
CA THR A 10 1.75 -14.93 -10.55
C THR A 10 3.20 -15.28 -10.73
N ASP A 11 4.08 -14.49 -10.16
CA ASP A 11 5.53 -14.64 -10.23
C ASP A 11 6.06 -15.19 -8.91
N ALA A 12 7.01 -16.13 -8.97
CA ALA A 12 7.65 -16.68 -7.79
C ALA A 12 9.17 -16.73 -7.95
N VAL A 13 9.87 -16.55 -6.84
CA VAL A 13 11.33 -16.61 -6.78
C VAL A 13 11.81 -17.41 -5.57
N LEU A 14 12.83 -18.24 -5.78
CA LEU A 14 13.58 -18.88 -4.72
C LEU A 14 14.93 -18.19 -4.57
N ILE A 15 15.21 -17.70 -3.37
CA ILE A 15 16.48 -17.06 -3.02
C ILE A 15 17.21 -17.93 -2.02
N ARG A 16 18.50 -18.19 -2.29
CA ARG A 16 19.39 -18.93 -1.40
C ARG A 16 20.71 -18.16 -1.24
N ASN A 17 21.12 -17.92 -0.02
CA ASN A 17 22.38 -17.21 0.29
C ASN A 17 22.49 -15.82 -0.37
N GLY A 18 21.36 -15.12 -0.51
CA GLY A 18 21.28 -13.80 -1.13
C GLY A 18 21.33 -13.79 -2.66
N GLU A 19 21.11 -14.93 -3.30
CA GLU A 19 21.12 -15.08 -4.76
C GLU A 19 19.84 -15.73 -5.26
N VAL A 20 19.34 -15.30 -6.43
CA VAL A 20 18.21 -15.93 -7.11
C VAL A 20 18.66 -17.28 -7.65
N CYS A 21 18.02 -18.37 -7.21
CA CYS A 21 18.32 -19.74 -7.63
C CYS A 21 17.33 -20.26 -8.66
N SER A 22 16.08 -19.87 -8.56
CA SER A 22 15.01 -20.32 -9.45
C SER A 22 13.90 -19.28 -9.52
N THR A 23 13.22 -19.24 -10.66
CA THR A 23 12.04 -18.39 -10.90
C THR A 23 10.93 -19.22 -11.51
N ALA A 24 9.69 -18.86 -11.21
CA ALA A 24 8.50 -19.45 -11.84
C ALA A 24 7.50 -18.35 -12.18
N LYS A 25 6.76 -18.56 -13.26
CA LYS A 25 5.67 -17.69 -13.70
C LYS A 25 4.47 -18.55 -14.06
N VAL A 26 3.32 -18.25 -13.45
CA VAL A 26 2.06 -18.98 -13.62
C VAL A 26 0.98 -18.01 -14.06
N SER A 27 0.05 -18.46 -14.90
CA SER A 27 -1.11 -17.67 -15.29
C SER A 27 -2.06 -17.49 -14.10
N THR A 28 -2.55 -16.29 -13.89
CA THR A 28 -3.56 -16.01 -12.88
C THR A 28 -4.93 -15.97 -13.53
N GLU A 29 -5.83 -16.86 -13.10
CA GLU A 29 -7.23 -16.80 -13.50
C GLU A 29 -7.99 -15.80 -12.61
N PRO A 30 -8.82 -14.91 -13.19
CA PRO A 30 -9.64 -13.99 -12.42
C PRO A 30 -10.52 -14.73 -11.41
N GLY A 31 -10.48 -14.31 -10.15
CA GLY A 31 -11.25 -14.93 -9.05
C GLY A 31 -10.59 -16.16 -8.42
N ASN A 32 -9.44 -16.61 -8.89
CA ASN A 32 -8.74 -17.81 -8.40
C ASN A 32 -7.29 -17.52 -7.96
N LEU A 33 -7.09 -16.39 -7.30
CA LEU A 33 -5.76 -15.93 -6.85
C LEU A 33 -5.03 -16.96 -5.97
N LEU A 34 -5.77 -17.66 -5.11
CA LEU A 34 -5.18 -18.66 -4.22
C LEU A 34 -4.57 -19.82 -4.97
N ASN A 35 -5.24 -20.35 -6.00
CA ASN A 35 -4.71 -21.47 -6.79
C ASN A 35 -3.44 -21.06 -7.54
N ALA A 36 -3.43 -19.88 -8.17
CA ALA A 36 -2.23 -19.37 -8.84
C ALA A 36 -1.04 -19.22 -7.87
N LEU A 37 -1.32 -18.74 -6.64
CA LEU A 37 -0.34 -18.63 -5.56
C LEU A 37 0.23 -20.01 -5.19
N LEU A 38 -0.63 -21.00 -4.99
CA LEU A 38 -0.22 -22.35 -4.59
C LEU A 38 0.51 -23.08 -5.73
N GLU A 39 0.07 -22.91 -6.97
CA GLU A 39 0.75 -23.45 -8.14
C GLU A 39 2.15 -22.86 -8.32
N ALA A 40 2.30 -21.55 -8.12
CA ALA A 40 3.59 -20.87 -8.15
C ALA A 40 4.50 -21.35 -7.00
N LEU A 41 3.94 -21.55 -5.80
CA LEU A 41 4.65 -22.10 -4.65
C LEU A 41 5.14 -23.52 -4.93
N ASP A 42 4.29 -24.39 -5.47
CA ASP A 42 4.64 -25.77 -5.80
C ASP A 42 5.72 -25.81 -6.89
N ALA A 43 5.60 -24.99 -7.93
CA ALA A 43 6.58 -24.90 -9.00
C ALA A 43 7.98 -24.51 -8.50
N ILE A 44 8.05 -23.52 -7.57
CA ILE A 44 9.33 -22.98 -7.11
C ILE A 44 9.96 -23.81 -5.98
N SER A 45 9.17 -24.56 -5.21
CA SER A 45 9.63 -25.36 -4.08
C SER A 45 9.83 -26.85 -4.39
N LYS A 46 9.55 -27.29 -5.61
CA LYS A 46 9.56 -28.73 -6.02
C LYS A 46 10.79 -29.51 -5.57
N ASP A 47 11.97 -28.90 -5.69
CA ASP A 47 13.26 -29.53 -5.38
C ASP A 47 13.87 -29.03 -4.06
N VAL A 48 13.05 -28.41 -3.20
CA VAL A 48 13.50 -27.84 -1.92
C VAL A 48 12.79 -28.55 -0.76
N PRO A 49 13.52 -29.23 0.13
CA PRO A 49 12.93 -29.80 1.34
C PRO A 49 12.22 -28.73 2.16
N PRO A 50 10.96 -28.93 2.57
CA PRO A 50 10.18 -27.92 3.31
C PRO A 50 10.88 -27.35 4.54
N GLU A 51 11.66 -28.19 5.24
CA GLU A 51 12.43 -27.79 6.44
C GLU A 51 13.60 -26.85 6.15
N GLN A 52 14.03 -26.73 4.90
CA GLN A 52 15.07 -25.78 4.48
C GLN A 52 14.49 -24.40 4.16
N LEU A 53 13.18 -24.28 4.01
CA LEU A 53 12.52 -23.00 3.81
C LEU A 53 12.57 -22.19 5.10
N LYS A 54 13.19 -21.04 5.05
CA LYS A 54 13.34 -20.12 6.20
C LYS A 54 12.26 -19.06 6.25
N ARG A 55 11.69 -18.71 5.07
CA ARG A 55 10.74 -17.62 4.97
C ARG A 55 9.94 -17.74 3.67
N VAL A 56 8.64 -17.48 3.75
CA VAL A 56 7.74 -17.35 2.60
C VAL A 56 7.06 -15.99 2.69
N VAL A 57 7.10 -15.21 1.62
CA VAL A 57 6.49 -13.89 1.57
C VAL A 57 5.53 -13.80 0.38
N PHE A 58 4.31 -13.35 0.65
CA PHE A 58 3.30 -13.13 -0.37
C PHE A 58 3.06 -11.62 -0.58
N SER A 59 3.02 -11.21 -1.82
CA SER A 59 2.38 -9.98 -2.29
C SER A 59 1.07 -10.37 -2.97
N THR A 60 -0.03 -9.71 -2.63
CA THR A 60 -1.36 -10.09 -3.12
C THR A 60 -2.28 -8.91 -3.33
N THR A 61 -3.08 -8.95 -4.37
CA THR A 61 -4.06 -7.93 -4.72
C THR A 61 -5.46 -8.19 -4.13
N VAL A 62 -5.61 -9.16 -3.21
CA VAL A 62 -6.93 -9.58 -2.68
C VAL A 62 -7.75 -8.40 -2.16
N ILE A 63 -7.20 -7.59 -1.25
CA ILE A 63 -7.94 -6.46 -0.66
C ILE A 63 -8.20 -5.37 -1.71
N THR A 64 -7.22 -5.08 -2.55
CA THR A 64 -7.37 -4.09 -3.63
C THR A 64 -8.51 -4.49 -4.58
N ASN A 65 -8.57 -5.75 -4.97
CA ASN A 65 -9.62 -6.28 -5.85
C ASN A 65 -10.99 -6.29 -5.17
N LEU A 66 -11.08 -6.71 -3.91
CA LEU A 66 -12.34 -6.67 -3.15
C LEU A 66 -12.95 -5.26 -3.14
N ILE A 67 -12.13 -4.24 -2.92
CA ILE A 67 -12.57 -2.84 -2.90
C ILE A 67 -12.92 -2.34 -4.31
N ALA A 68 -12.07 -2.63 -5.30
CA ALA A 68 -12.26 -2.17 -6.67
C ALA A 68 -13.50 -2.78 -7.34
N GLU A 69 -13.79 -4.05 -7.05
CA GLU A 69 -14.92 -4.79 -7.59
C GLU A 69 -16.22 -4.61 -6.79
N GLY A 70 -16.17 -3.84 -5.69
CA GLY A 70 -17.33 -3.64 -4.81
C GLY A 70 -17.81 -4.91 -4.10
N LYS A 71 -16.92 -5.90 -3.93
CA LYS A 71 -17.21 -7.19 -3.28
C LYS A 71 -16.93 -7.17 -1.77
N THR A 72 -16.95 -6.00 -1.18
CA THR A 72 -16.79 -5.78 0.26
C THR A 72 -18.11 -5.99 0.99
N ASP A 73 -18.04 -6.35 2.28
CA ASP A 73 -19.21 -6.43 3.12
C ASP A 73 -19.80 -5.04 3.38
N ARG A 74 -21.15 -4.95 3.51
CA ARG A 74 -21.79 -3.71 3.95
C ARG A 74 -21.53 -3.47 5.43
N VAL A 75 -21.21 -2.23 5.78
CA VAL A 75 -20.88 -1.82 7.15
C VAL A 75 -21.79 -0.68 7.59
N ALA A 76 -22.51 -0.86 8.67
CA ALA A 76 -23.20 0.25 9.34
C ALA A 76 -22.15 1.16 10.01
N LEU A 77 -22.06 2.41 9.59
CA LEU A 77 -21.02 3.33 10.04
C LEU A 77 -21.58 4.30 11.08
N LEU A 78 -21.31 4.05 12.37
CA LEU A 78 -21.73 4.90 13.47
C LEU A 78 -20.66 5.96 13.75
N LEU A 79 -21.02 7.22 13.56
CA LEU A 79 -20.13 8.36 13.70
C LEU A 79 -20.56 9.26 14.86
N ILE A 80 -19.60 9.61 15.72
CA ILE A 80 -19.79 10.55 16.81
C ILE A 80 -18.87 11.76 16.55
N PRO A 81 -19.32 12.72 15.71
CA PRO A 81 -18.45 13.79 15.21
C PRO A 81 -18.27 14.94 16.20
N GLY A 82 -19.16 15.09 17.17
CA GLY A 82 -19.19 16.26 18.04
C GLY A 82 -19.45 17.58 17.29
N PRO A 83 -19.34 18.73 17.96
CA PRO A 83 -19.54 20.03 17.34
C PRO A 83 -18.41 20.38 16.35
N GLY A 84 -18.71 21.29 15.41
CA GLY A 84 -17.76 21.83 14.45
C GLY A 84 -17.44 20.92 13.26
N VAL A 85 -18.15 19.81 13.12
CA VAL A 85 -18.09 18.94 11.94
C VAL A 85 -19.44 19.03 11.23
N ASN A 86 -19.43 19.31 9.93
CA ASN A 86 -20.62 19.18 9.10
C ASN A 86 -20.70 17.75 8.58
N PRO A 87 -21.66 16.92 9.06
CA PRO A 87 -21.80 15.54 8.58
C PRO A 87 -21.97 15.43 7.06
N ALA A 88 -22.63 16.39 6.43
CA ALA A 88 -22.84 16.42 4.99
C ALA A 88 -21.54 16.58 4.17
N SER A 89 -20.43 17.00 4.80
CA SER A 89 -19.12 17.08 4.14
C SER A 89 -18.42 15.72 4.00
N TYR A 90 -18.93 14.68 4.68
CA TYR A 90 -18.38 13.33 4.67
C TYR A 90 -19.32 12.38 3.95
N SER A 91 -19.10 12.14 2.68
CA SER A 91 -19.92 11.24 1.85
C SER A 91 -19.57 9.76 2.06
N PHE A 92 -19.56 9.29 3.33
CA PHE A 92 -19.39 7.87 3.61
C PHE A 92 -20.72 7.11 3.48
N PRO A 93 -20.73 5.89 2.88
CA PRO A 93 -21.93 5.10 2.75
C PRO A 93 -22.43 4.60 4.13
N ASP A 94 -23.74 4.33 4.20
CA ASP A 94 -24.41 3.76 5.37
C ASP A 94 -24.08 4.45 6.72
N SER A 95 -23.84 5.78 6.70
CA SER A 95 -23.46 6.58 7.86
C SER A 95 -24.64 6.93 8.75
N ILE A 96 -24.50 6.70 10.05
CA ILE A 96 -25.44 7.05 11.10
C ILE A 96 -24.71 7.95 12.10
N TYR A 97 -25.28 9.09 12.41
CA TYR A 97 -24.67 10.07 13.30
C TYR A 97 -25.33 10.03 14.68
N LEU A 98 -24.52 9.83 15.71
CA LEU A 98 -24.92 9.86 17.11
C LEU A 98 -24.50 11.18 17.76
N LYS A 99 -25.33 11.66 18.67
CA LYS A 99 -25.03 12.80 19.52
C LYS A 99 -24.01 12.38 20.55
N GLY A 100 -23.06 13.25 20.84
CA GLY A 100 -21.96 13.01 21.76
C GLY A 100 -20.74 13.83 21.34
N ALA A 101 -19.90 14.23 22.27
CA ALA A 101 -18.72 15.01 21.96
C ALA A 101 -17.60 14.85 22.98
N MET A 102 -16.38 14.69 22.45
CA MET A 102 -15.11 14.81 23.17
C MET A 102 -14.35 16.04 22.67
N ASP A 103 -13.60 16.70 23.57
CA ASP A 103 -12.64 17.73 23.15
C ASP A 103 -11.33 17.09 22.64
N TYR A 104 -10.42 17.93 22.13
CA TYR A 104 -9.14 17.49 21.57
C TYR A 104 -8.20 16.79 22.59
N ARG A 105 -8.50 16.89 23.88
CA ARG A 105 -7.80 16.23 24.99
C ARG A 105 -8.52 14.98 25.50
N GLY A 106 -9.68 14.63 24.94
CA GLY A 106 -10.47 13.47 25.36
C GLY A 106 -11.38 13.76 26.58
N ARG A 107 -11.64 15.02 26.94
CA ARG A 107 -12.65 15.34 27.96
C ARG A 107 -14.03 15.31 27.32
N GLU A 108 -14.97 14.64 27.96
CA GLU A 108 -16.34 14.62 27.51
C GLU A 108 -16.97 16.00 27.65
N ILE A 109 -17.47 16.56 26.53
CA ILE A 109 -18.20 17.84 26.50
C ILE A 109 -19.70 17.61 26.35
N GLN A 110 -20.09 16.52 25.73
CA GLN A 110 -21.48 16.11 25.58
C GLN A 110 -21.57 14.59 25.71
N PRO A 111 -22.35 14.07 26.67
CA PRO A 111 -22.55 12.64 26.82
C PRO A 111 -23.36 12.07 25.65
N LEU A 112 -23.25 10.76 25.47
CA LEU A 112 -24.10 10.01 24.56
C LEU A 112 -25.54 9.92 25.09
N ASP A 113 -26.49 9.82 24.18
CA ASP A 113 -27.88 9.49 24.51
C ASP A 113 -28.09 7.98 24.38
N GLU A 114 -28.24 7.30 25.52
CA GLU A 114 -28.42 5.84 25.58
C GLU A 114 -29.66 5.37 24.80
N ALA A 115 -30.77 6.13 24.85
CA ALA A 115 -31.98 5.79 24.11
C ALA A 115 -31.76 5.88 22.59
N GLU A 116 -31.00 6.89 22.12
CA GLU A 116 -30.60 7.01 20.72
C GLU A 116 -29.73 5.84 20.29
N ILE A 117 -28.75 5.40 21.11
CA ILE A 117 -27.87 4.26 20.78
C ILE A 117 -28.70 2.99 20.68
N ARG A 118 -29.54 2.66 21.67
CA ARG A 118 -30.37 1.45 21.69
C ARG A 118 -31.30 1.40 20.47
N LYS A 119 -31.95 2.51 20.16
CA LYS A 119 -32.78 2.64 18.95
C LYS A 119 -31.97 2.38 17.67
N THR A 120 -30.78 2.97 17.58
CA THR A 120 -29.91 2.83 16.40
C THR A 120 -29.45 1.40 16.21
N VAL A 121 -29.02 0.71 17.28
CA VAL A 121 -28.63 -0.71 17.23
C VAL A 121 -29.79 -1.58 16.77
N GLY A 122 -31.01 -1.31 17.26
CA GLY A 122 -32.24 -1.99 16.80
C GLY A 122 -32.45 -1.84 15.30
N LEU A 123 -32.36 -0.61 14.77
CA LEU A 123 -32.52 -0.33 13.33
C LEU A 123 -31.43 -1.01 12.48
N ILE A 124 -30.19 -1.05 12.94
CA ILE A 124 -29.06 -1.74 12.27
C ILE A 124 -29.35 -3.23 12.15
N ARG A 125 -29.84 -3.85 13.25
CA ARG A 125 -30.23 -5.26 13.27
C ARG A 125 -31.38 -5.53 12.31
N GLU A 126 -32.44 -4.73 12.34
CA GLU A 126 -33.59 -4.85 11.44
C GLU A 126 -33.21 -4.64 9.97
N SER A 127 -32.22 -3.79 9.68
CA SER A 127 -31.69 -3.54 8.33
C SER A 127 -30.76 -4.64 7.82
N GLY A 128 -30.48 -5.67 8.62
CA GLY A 128 -29.71 -6.84 8.22
C GLY A 128 -28.19 -6.60 8.10
N PHE A 129 -27.65 -5.57 8.72
CA PHE A 129 -26.21 -5.39 8.76
C PHE A 129 -25.57 -6.42 9.69
N SER A 130 -24.62 -7.20 9.19
CA SER A 130 -23.80 -8.12 9.99
C SER A 130 -22.56 -7.46 10.58
N ARG A 131 -22.24 -6.24 10.16
CA ARG A 131 -21.05 -5.49 10.56
C ARG A 131 -21.36 -4.04 10.89
N ALA A 132 -20.65 -3.52 11.89
CA ALA A 132 -20.69 -2.09 12.18
C ALA A 132 -19.27 -1.56 12.50
N ALA A 133 -19.03 -0.31 12.14
CA ALA A 133 -17.84 0.43 12.50
C ALA A 133 -18.23 1.64 13.34
N ILE A 134 -17.61 1.81 14.50
CA ILE A 134 -17.92 2.87 15.46
C ILE A 134 -16.72 3.80 15.55
N VAL A 135 -16.90 5.06 15.18
CA VAL A 135 -15.80 6.04 15.15
C VAL A 135 -16.22 7.35 15.81
N SER A 136 -15.59 7.69 16.92
CA SER A 136 -15.79 8.98 17.59
C SER A 136 -14.65 9.95 17.29
N LYS A 137 -14.98 11.25 17.13
CA LYS A 137 -13.96 12.28 17.03
C LYS A 137 -13.21 12.35 18.36
N PHE A 138 -11.88 12.26 18.29
CA PHE A 138 -11.00 12.15 19.45
C PHE A 138 -11.14 10.85 20.29
N GLY A 139 -11.76 9.77 19.74
CA GLY A 139 -11.82 8.46 20.39
C GLY A 139 -10.44 7.87 20.72
N GLN A 140 -9.40 8.26 20.00
CA GLN A 140 -8.02 7.90 20.32
C GLN A 140 -7.46 8.61 21.58
N ARG A 141 -8.14 9.65 22.07
CA ARG A 141 -7.83 10.34 23.33
C ARG A 141 -8.69 9.84 24.50
N ASN A 142 -9.92 9.43 24.18
CA ASN A 142 -10.85 8.82 25.13
C ASN A 142 -11.84 7.94 24.36
N PRO A 143 -11.71 6.62 24.46
CA PRO A 143 -12.56 5.68 23.71
C PRO A 143 -13.94 5.43 24.36
N SER A 144 -14.28 6.08 25.48
CA SER A 144 -15.48 5.76 26.25
C SER A 144 -16.76 5.78 25.42
N HIS A 145 -16.91 6.71 24.47
CA HIS A 145 -18.07 6.75 23.58
C HIS A 145 -18.13 5.51 22.65
N GLU A 146 -17.00 5.12 22.05
CA GLU A 146 -16.97 3.93 21.20
C GLU A 146 -17.24 2.66 22.01
N LEU A 147 -16.70 2.56 23.23
CA LEU A 147 -16.90 1.43 24.13
C LEU A 147 -18.35 1.35 24.63
N SER A 148 -18.99 2.47 24.96
CA SER A 148 -20.40 2.49 25.37
C SER A 148 -21.33 2.01 24.26
N VAL A 149 -21.07 2.41 23.02
CA VAL A 149 -21.82 1.89 21.85
C VAL A 149 -21.55 0.41 21.64
N GLU A 150 -20.28 -0.05 21.77
CA GLU A 150 -19.92 -1.47 21.70
C GLU A 150 -20.68 -2.30 22.74
N GLU A 151 -20.79 -1.84 23.99
CA GLU A 151 -21.51 -2.50 25.06
C GLU A 151 -23.00 -2.68 24.71
N THR A 152 -23.64 -1.65 24.16
CA THR A 152 -25.04 -1.73 23.68
C THR A 152 -25.19 -2.75 22.55
N PHE A 153 -24.23 -2.85 21.62
CA PHE A 153 -24.26 -3.88 20.59
C PHE A 153 -24.14 -5.29 21.20
N ARG A 154 -23.23 -5.48 22.15
CA ARG A 154 -23.07 -6.78 22.83
C ARG A 154 -24.34 -7.22 23.54
N GLU A 155 -25.11 -6.28 24.09
CA GLU A 155 -26.39 -6.55 24.74
C GLU A 155 -27.51 -6.87 23.73
N LEU A 156 -27.69 -6.04 22.70
CA LEU A 156 -28.87 -6.08 21.83
C LEU A 156 -28.63 -6.84 20.51
N TYR A 157 -27.39 -6.91 20.04
CA TYR A 157 -27.02 -7.55 18.78
C TYR A 157 -25.61 -8.16 18.83
N PRO A 158 -25.38 -9.20 19.67
CA PRO A 158 -24.05 -9.78 19.92
C PRO A 158 -23.41 -10.41 18.68
N ASP A 159 -24.19 -10.83 17.68
CA ASP A 159 -23.68 -11.45 16.45
C ASP A 159 -23.08 -10.42 15.49
N CYS A 160 -23.33 -9.13 15.68
CA CYS A 160 -22.77 -8.07 14.85
C CYS A 160 -21.25 -7.98 15.06
N LYS A 161 -20.48 -8.02 13.96
CA LYS A 161 -19.02 -7.85 14.01
C LYS A 161 -18.69 -6.37 14.08
N LEU A 162 -17.96 -5.96 15.12
CA LEU A 162 -17.67 -4.56 15.42
C LEU A 162 -16.22 -4.22 15.14
N GLU A 163 -16.00 -3.04 14.55
CA GLU A 163 -14.70 -2.39 14.49
C GLU A 163 -14.74 -1.03 15.19
N LEU A 164 -13.80 -0.80 16.07
CA LEU A 164 -13.70 0.45 16.83
C LEU A 164 -12.58 1.32 16.29
N GLY A 165 -12.90 2.59 16.03
CA GLY A 165 -11.99 3.54 15.39
C GLY A 165 -10.68 3.72 16.16
N HIS A 166 -10.74 3.77 17.50
CA HIS A 166 -9.55 3.91 18.34
C HIS A 166 -8.63 2.69 18.30
N LYS A 167 -9.16 1.46 18.08
CA LYS A 167 -8.36 0.24 17.94
C LYS A 167 -7.75 0.09 16.56
N VAL A 168 -8.49 0.51 15.51
CA VAL A 168 -8.01 0.41 14.13
C VAL A 168 -6.97 1.49 13.82
N SER A 169 -7.17 2.70 14.32
CA SER A 169 -6.20 3.78 14.13
C SER A 169 -6.32 4.85 15.21
N GLY A 170 -5.32 4.93 16.07
CA GLY A 170 -5.20 5.98 17.09
C GLY A 170 -4.62 7.30 16.56
N LYS A 171 -4.46 7.47 15.25
CA LYS A 171 -3.94 8.71 14.66
C LYS A 171 -5.01 9.80 14.60
N LEU A 172 -4.58 11.06 14.67
CA LEU A 172 -5.44 12.22 14.39
C LEU A 172 -5.92 12.17 12.93
N ASN A 173 -6.88 13.02 12.59
CA ASN A 173 -7.61 13.09 11.33
C ASN A 173 -8.82 12.15 11.28
N PHE A 174 -9.93 12.69 11.77
CA PHE A 174 -11.20 11.97 11.91
C PHE A 174 -11.69 11.31 10.59
N PRO A 175 -11.74 12.00 9.43
CA PRO A 175 -12.16 11.38 8.17
C PRO A 175 -11.31 10.18 7.74
N ARG A 176 -9.99 10.25 7.90
CA ARG A 176 -9.10 9.12 7.56
C ARG A 176 -9.30 7.95 8.50
N ARG A 177 -9.56 8.20 9.79
CA ARG A 177 -9.88 7.13 10.74
C ARG A 177 -11.20 6.47 10.39
N ILE A 178 -12.23 7.25 10.01
CA ILE A 178 -13.50 6.70 9.52
C ILE A 178 -13.25 5.77 8.34
N ALA A 179 -12.55 6.25 7.30
CA ALA A 179 -12.26 5.46 6.11
C ALA A 179 -11.48 4.17 6.43
N THR A 180 -10.45 4.28 7.26
CA THR A 180 -9.62 3.13 7.64
C THR A 180 -10.44 2.08 8.40
N THR A 181 -11.27 2.51 9.36
CA THR A 181 -12.10 1.59 10.16
C THR A 181 -13.19 0.94 9.33
N MET A 182 -13.89 1.71 8.50
CA MET A 182 -14.90 1.21 7.58
C MET A 182 -14.34 0.15 6.63
N LEU A 183 -13.22 0.46 5.95
CA LEU A 183 -12.61 -0.46 4.99
C LEU A 183 -12.01 -1.70 5.67
N THR A 184 -11.45 -1.56 6.88
CA THR A 184 -11.01 -2.70 7.70
C THR A 184 -12.17 -3.62 8.00
N SER A 185 -13.30 -3.08 8.49
CA SER A 185 -14.51 -3.87 8.76
C SER A 185 -15.02 -4.57 7.49
N ALA A 186 -15.13 -3.82 6.39
CA ALA A 186 -15.69 -4.30 5.12
C ALA A 186 -14.87 -5.43 4.45
N THR A 187 -13.59 -5.58 4.80
CA THR A 187 -12.68 -6.53 4.15
C THR A 187 -12.19 -7.66 5.05
N ARG A 188 -12.31 -7.51 6.38
CA ARG A 188 -11.70 -8.42 7.37
C ARG A 188 -12.08 -9.88 7.18
N GLU A 189 -13.35 -10.21 7.03
CA GLU A 189 -13.81 -11.59 6.96
C GLU A 189 -13.28 -12.30 5.72
N ARG A 190 -13.41 -11.66 4.56
CA ARG A 190 -12.90 -12.19 3.30
C ARG A 190 -11.39 -12.40 3.32
N TYR A 191 -10.69 -11.46 3.96
CA TYR A 191 -9.25 -11.56 4.11
C TYR A 191 -8.84 -12.67 5.09
N GLN A 192 -9.57 -12.81 6.19
CA GLN A 192 -9.34 -13.90 7.14
C GLN A 192 -9.54 -15.27 6.49
N GLU A 193 -10.61 -15.47 5.71
CA GLU A 193 -10.84 -16.69 4.94
C GLU A 193 -9.67 -16.99 3.99
N PHE A 194 -9.14 -15.96 3.33
CA PHE A 194 -7.98 -16.11 2.46
C PHE A 194 -6.73 -16.56 3.23
N VAL A 195 -6.44 -15.94 4.37
CA VAL A 195 -5.29 -16.30 5.21
C VAL A 195 -5.42 -17.73 5.75
N GLU A 196 -6.61 -18.13 6.19
CA GLU A 196 -6.88 -19.51 6.69
C GLU A 196 -6.66 -20.55 5.60
N ARG A 197 -7.08 -20.27 4.36
CA ARG A 197 -6.82 -21.16 3.21
C ARG A 197 -5.33 -21.27 2.88
N ILE A 198 -4.59 -20.17 2.94
CA ILE A 198 -3.12 -20.19 2.78
C ILE A 198 -2.50 -21.08 3.86
N ARG A 199 -2.85 -20.85 5.12
CA ARG A 199 -2.31 -21.60 6.26
C ARG A 199 -2.54 -23.11 6.09
N LYS A 200 -3.77 -23.51 5.77
CA LYS A 200 -4.13 -24.92 5.54
C LYS A 200 -3.31 -25.53 4.38
N ALA A 201 -3.17 -24.81 3.28
CA ALA A 201 -2.43 -25.27 2.12
C ALA A 201 -0.92 -25.43 2.39
N LEU A 202 -0.34 -24.59 3.26
CA LEU A 202 1.05 -24.71 3.69
C LEU A 202 1.25 -25.88 4.66
N GLU A 203 0.29 -26.11 5.57
CA GLU A 203 0.27 -27.28 6.47
C GLU A 203 0.24 -28.59 5.67
N GLU A 204 -0.62 -28.68 4.64
CA GLU A 204 -0.70 -29.84 3.74
C GLU A 204 0.61 -30.12 3.00
N ARG A 205 1.44 -29.10 2.77
CA ARG A 205 2.77 -29.18 2.15
C ARG A 205 3.91 -29.35 3.15
N ASN A 206 3.60 -29.49 4.44
CA ASN A 206 4.57 -29.54 5.54
C ASN A 206 5.50 -28.31 5.61
N ILE A 207 5.10 -27.17 5.08
CA ILE A 207 5.85 -25.92 5.16
C ILE A 207 5.60 -25.27 6.50
N ARG A 208 6.63 -25.23 7.35
CA ARG A 208 6.60 -24.65 8.70
C ARG A 208 7.36 -23.31 8.79
N ALA A 209 7.89 -22.85 7.67
CA ALA A 209 8.58 -21.56 7.61
C ALA A 209 7.64 -20.42 8.00
N PRO A 210 8.14 -19.35 8.67
CA PRO A 210 7.36 -18.15 8.93
C PRO A 210 6.84 -17.55 7.62
N VAL A 211 5.56 -17.17 7.64
CA VAL A 211 4.85 -16.63 6.48
C VAL A 211 4.56 -15.16 6.71
N TYR A 212 4.90 -14.37 5.73
CA TYR A 212 4.70 -12.92 5.76
C TYR A 212 3.86 -12.46 4.58
N ILE A 213 3.18 -11.34 4.76
CA ILE A 213 2.49 -10.62 3.70
C ILE A 213 3.16 -9.27 3.49
N LEU A 214 3.28 -8.84 2.25
CA LEU A 214 3.83 -7.53 1.92
C LEU A 214 2.78 -6.44 2.14
N LYS A 215 3.22 -5.30 2.69
CA LYS A 215 2.39 -4.14 2.97
C LYS A 215 2.59 -3.03 1.94
N ALA A 216 1.66 -2.08 1.93
CA ALA A 216 1.67 -0.91 1.07
C ALA A 216 2.91 -0.01 1.25
N ASP A 217 3.57 -0.05 2.42
CA ASP A 217 4.78 0.71 2.74
C ASP A 217 6.09 -0.02 2.36
N GLY A 218 5.97 -1.16 1.66
CA GLY A 218 7.11 -1.98 1.25
C GLY A 218 7.71 -2.84 2.35
N GLY A 219 7.12 -2.84 3.54
CA GLY A 219 7.50 -3.75 4.60
C GLY A 219 6.68 -5.04 4.60
N THR A 220 7.07 -5.99 5.44
CA THR A 220 6.32 -7.23 5.63
C THR A 220 5.74 -7.32 7.04
N LEU A 221 4.69 -8.12 7.18
CA LEU A 221 3.99 -8.40 8.42
C LEU A 221 3.72 -9.91 8.49
N PRO A 222 3.87 -10.58 9.66
CA PRO A 222 3.41 -11.96 9.82
C PRO A 222 1.96 -12.10 9.36
N VAL A 223 1.67 -13.14 8.58
CA VAL A 223 0.36 -13.28 7.91
C VAL A 223 -0.81 -13.33 8.90
N GLU A 224 -0.61 -13.95 10.06
CA GLU A 224 -1.62 -14.02 11.13
C GLU A 224 -1.93 -12.63 11.70
N LYS A 225 -0.92 -11.76 11.80
CA LYS A 225 -1.06 -10.39 12.30
C LYS A 225 -1.71 -9.46 11.28
N SER A 226 -1.61 -9.78 10.00
CA SER A 226 -2.23 -8.99 8.94
C SER A 226 -3.77 -9.00 8.99
N ILE A 227 -4.38 -10.00 9.65
CA ILE A 227 -5.83 -10.09 9.85
C ILE A 227 -6.35 -8.93 10.71
N GLU A 228 -5.53 -8.41 11.61
CA GLU A 228 -5.90 -7.28 12.47
C GLU A 228 -6.09 -5.98 11.65
N LEU A 229 -5.27 -5.79 10.61
CA LEU A 229 -5.29 -4.59 9.74
C LEU A 229 -5.16 -4.97 8.25
N PRO A 230 -6.16 -5.65 7.67
CA PRO A 230 -6.11 -6.14 6.30
C PRO A 230 -5.86 -5.03 5.26
N VAL A 231 -6.33 -3.82 5.53
CA VAL A 231 -6.11 -2.67 4.64
C VAL A 231 -4.65 -2.24 4.51
N GLU A 232 -3.73 -2.67 5.38
CA GLU A 232 -2.30 -2.41 5.20
C GLU A 232 -1.67 -3.22 4.06
N THR A 233 -2.34 -4.28 3.59
CA THR A 233 -1.86 -5.15 2.50
C THR A 233 -2.26 -4.68 1.10
N ILE A 234 -2.94 -3.55 0.99
CA ILE A 234 -3.27 -2.93 -0.30
C ILE A 234 -2.02 -2.48 -1.03
N PHE A 235 -2.13 -2.32 -2.35
CA PHE A 235 -1.03 -1.84 -3.19
C PHE A 235 0.29 -2.59 -2.95
N SER A 236 0.23 -3.85 -2.52
CA SER A 236 1.42 -4.67 -2.30
C SER A 236 2.18 -4.96 -3.59
N GLY A 237 1.51 -5.07 -4.75
CA GLY A 237 2.17 -5.22 -6.05
C GLY A 237 3.10 -4.04 -6.37
N PRO A 238 2.62 -2.78 -6.41
CA PRO A 238 3.48 -1.61 -6.57
C PRO A 238 4.54 -1.46 -5.47
N ALA A 239 4.26 -1.90 -4.24
CA ALA A 239 5.27 -1.93 -3.19
C ALA A 239 6.34 -2.99 -3.49
N ALA A 240 5.95 -4.16 -3.99
CA ALA A 240 6.85 -5.23 -4.40
C ALA A 240 7.78 -4.78 -5.54
N SER A 241 7.24 -4.14 -6.58
CA SER A 241 8.05 -3.61 -7.68
C SER A 241 9.04 -2.54 -7.21
N THR A 242 8.63 -1.68 -6.28
CA THR A 242 9.50 -0.65 -5.70
C THR A 242 10.66 -1.26 -4.90
N ILE A 243 10.36 -2.23 -4.02
CA ILE A 243 11.41 -2.95 -3.25
C ILE A 243 12.27 -3.81 -4.17
N GLY A 244 11.68 -4.44 -5.20
CA GLY A 244 12.43 -5.18 -6.21
C GLY A 244 13.41 -4.30 -6.98
N ALA A 245 12.98 -3.12 -7.42
CA ALA A 245 13.88 -2.14 -8.03
C ALA A 245 14.98 -1.70 -7.07
N LEU A 246 14.65 -1.44 -5.80
CA LEU A 246 15.62 -1.10 -4.77
C LEU A 246 16.65 -2.22 -4.55
N ALA A 247 16.21 -3.49 -4.62
CA ALA A 247 17.08 -4.65 -4.45
C ALA A 247 18.03 -4.88 -5.63
N LEU A 248 17.62 -4.49 -6.83
CA LEU A 248 18.29 -4.79 -8.09
C LEU A 248 19.09 -3.60 -8.65
N THR A 249 19.06 -2.43 -8.00
CA THR A 249 19.75 -1.20 -8.44
C THR A 249 20.77 -0.70 -7.42
N PRO A 250 21.73 0.16 -7.84
CA PRO A 250 22.70 0.80 -6.93
C PRO A 250 22.05 1.64 -5.83
N GLU A 251 22.75 1.80 -4.71
CA GLU A 251 22.30 2.64 -3.60
C GLU A 251 22.44 4.14 -3.91
N GLY A 252 21.59 4.94 -3.25
CA GLY A 252 21.77 6.38 -3.15
C GLY A 252 21.27 7.19 -4.35
N GLN A 253 20.81 6.55 -5.42
CA GLN A 253 20.37 7.24 -6.64
C GLN A 253 18.89 7.63 -6.59
N THR A 254 18.55 8.75 -7.27
CA THR A 254 17.16 9.13 -7.53
C THR A 254 16.68 8.41 -8.78
N SER A 255 15.63 7.61 -8.62
CA SER A 255 15.13 6.74 -9.67
C SER A 255 13.60 6.78 -9.75
N VAL A 256 13.05 6.57 -10.94
CA VAL A 256 11.66 6.20 -11.10
C VAL A 256 11.57 4.72 -11.43
N VAL A 257 10.72 4.01 -10.70
CA VAL A 257 10.36 2.61 -10.98
C VAL A 257 9.16 2.63 -11.92
N VAL A 258 9.26 1.90 -13.01
CA VAL A 258 8.21 1.77 -14.04
C VAL A 258 7.92 0.28 -14.19
N ASP A 259 6.81 -0.17 -13.59
CA ASP A 259 6.33 -1.54 -13.67
C ASP A 259 5.27 -1.61 -14.77
N ILE A 260 5.63 -2.22 -15.91
CA ILE A 260 4.78 -2.28 -17.10
C ILE A 260 4.12 -3.64 -17.17
N GLY A 261 2.85 -3.67 -16.78
CA GLY A 261 1.96 -4.81 -16.96
C GLY A 261 1.24 -4.80 -18.31
N GLY A 262 0.37 -5.78 -18.53
CA GLY A 262 -0.47 -5.82 -19.73
C GLY A 262 -1.55 -4.73 -19.76
N THR A 263 -2.13 -4.40 -18.61
CA THR A 263 -3.27 -3.46 -18.48
C THR A 263 -2.86 -2.07 -18.02
N THR A 264 -1.98 -2.01 -17.04
CA THR A 264 -1.57 -0.77 -16.35
C THR A 264 -0.06 -0.66 -16.30
N THR A 265 0.40 0.55 -16.05
CA THR A 265 1.78 0.82 -15.67
C THR A 265 1.76 1.48 -14.29
N ASP A 266 2.48 0.88 -13.35
CA ASP A 266 2.64 1.39 -12.00
C ASP A 266 3.97 2.15 -11.89
N LEU A 267 3.90 3.34 -11.31
CA LEU A 267 5.02 4.27 -11.16
C LEU A 267 5.29 4.50 -9.68
N ALA A 268 6.57 4.46 -9.28
CA ALA A 268 6.98 4.82 -7.93
C ALA A 268 8.28 5.63 -7.96
N LEU A 269 8.46 6.52 -6.99
CA LEU A 269 9.67 7.34 -6.88
C LEU A 269 10.59 6.82 -5.78
N ILE A 270 11.87 6.74 -6.09
CA ILE A 270 12.96 6.51 -5.13
C ILE A 270 13.83 7.78 -5.14
N LEU A 271 13.86 8.49 -4.02
CA LEU A 271 14.63 9.72 -3.85
C LEU A 271 15.88 9.43 -3.05
N SER A 272 17.06 9.66 -3.63
CA SER A 272 18.35 9.40 -2.97
C SER A 272 18.41 8.00 -2.33
N GLY A 273 17.94 6.99 -3.05
CA GLY A 273 17.92 5.58 -2.60
C GLY A 273 16.81 5.22 -1.59
N LYS A 274 15.89 6.13 -1.28
CA LYS A 274 14.77 5.87 -0.36
C LYS A 274 13.44 5.96 -1.11
N PRO A 275 12.58 4.92 -1.04
CA PRO A 275 11.24 4.99 -1.62
C PRO A 275 10.42 6.13 -1.00
N LEU A 276 9.76 6.91 -1.85
CA LEU A 276 8.91 8.02 -1.40
C LEU A 276 7.61 7.48 -0.82
N LEU A 277 7.28 7.90 0.40
CA LEU A 277 6.00 7.61 1.04
C LEU A 277 4.96 8.67 0.70
N ALA A 278 3.72 8.25 0.48
CA ALA A 278 2.59 9.15 0.31
C ALA A 278 2.34 9.93 1.62
N SER A 279 2.50 11.24 1.57
CA SER A 279 2.39 12.15 2.75
C SER A 279 0.99 12.09 3.39
N LYS A 280 -0.03 11.87 2.57
CA LYS A 280 -1.44 11.84 2.99
C LYS A 280 -1.97 10.43 3.30
N GLY A 281 -1.13 9.39 3.21
CA GLY A 281 -1.55 8.00 3.29
C GLY A 281 -2.21 7.50 1.99
N ALA A 282 -2.57 6.22 1.96
CA ALA A 282 -3.18 5.59 0.79
C ALA A 282 -4.59 6.09 0.54
N LYS A 283 -4.94 6.30 -0.74
CA LYS A 283 -6.31 6.59 -1.18
C LYS A 283 -6.98 5.31 -1.68
N LEU A 284 -8.10 4.93 -1.06
CA LEU A 284 -8.82 3.69 -1.31
C LEU A 284 -10.31 3.93 -1.49
N GLY A 285 -10.92 3.36 -2.52
CA GLY A 285 -12.35 3.55 -2.78
C GLY A 285 -12.78 5.02 -2.82
N GLY A 286 -11.88 5.92 -3.21
CA GLY A 286 -12.11 7.37 -3.18
C GLY A 286 -11.74 8.07 -1.87
N PHE A 287 -11.46 7.35 -0.78
CA PHE A 287 -11.20 7.91 0.54
C PHE A 287 -9.70 7.87 0.91
N LEU A 288 -9.20 8.94 1.52
CA LEU A 288 -7.89 8.94 2.16
C LEU A 288 -7.93 8.13 3.46
N THR A 289 -6.92 7.31 3.70
CA THR A 289 -6.81 6.44 4.87
C THR A 289 -5.58 6.78 5.72
N HIS A 290 -5.45 6.12 6.88
CA HIS A 290 -4.23 6.16 7.70
C HIS A 290 -3.19 5.11 7.29
N VAL A 291 -3.47 4.32 6.26
CA VAL A 291 -2.54 3.31 5.75
C VAL A 291 -1.33 4.00 5.15
N ARG A 292 -0.15 3.63 5.63
CA ARG A 292 1.12 4.06 5.03
C ARG A 292 1.34 3.30 3.74
N ALA A 293 1.65 4.03 2.69
CA ALA A 293 1.95 3.45 1.38
C ALA A 293 3.07 4.23 0.70
N PHE A 294 3.76 3.60 -0.23
CA PHE A 294 4.60 4.35 -1.15
C PHE A 294 3.76 5.32 -1.99
N ALA A 295 4.38 6.41 -2.42
CA ALA A 295 3.79 7.32 -3.39
C ALA A 295 3.81 6.64 -4.77
N VAL A 296 2.73 5.93 -5.06
CA VAL A 296 2.55 5.15 -6.29
C VAL A 296 1.47 5.78 -7.13
N ARG A 297 1.67 5.77 -8.44
CA ARG A 297 0.66 6.16 -9.43
C ARG A 297 0.46 5.02 -10.42
N SER A 298 -0.76 4.54 -10.54
CA SER A 298 -1.15 3.60 -11.60
C SER A 298 -1.80 4.36 -12.75
N ILE A 299 -1.32 4.13 -13.95
CA ILE A 299 -1.90 4.69 -15.17
C ILE A 299 -2.47 3.56 -16.03
N ALA A 300 -3.62 3.81 -16.64
CA ALA A 300 -4.35 2.81 -17.43
C ALA A 300 -3.78 2.69 -18.86
N VAL A 301 -2.46 2.48 -18.94
CA VAL A 301 -1.70 2.19 -20.16
C VAL A 301 -0.74 1.05 -19.87
N GLY A 302 -0.84 -0.03 -20.60
CA GLY A 302 0.04 -1.20 -20.48
C GLY A 302 0.33 -1.82 -21.85
N GLY A 303 1.06 -2.91 -21.87
CA GLY A 303 1.49 -3.58 -23.11
C GLY A 303 0.33 -4.09 -23.97
N ASP A 304 -0.80 -4.47 -23.36
CA ASP A 304 -1.99 -4.99 -24.04
C ASP A 304 -3.12 -3.95 -24.16
N SER A 305 -2.85 -2.68 -23.86
CA SER A 305 -3.82 -1.59 -24.05
C SER A 305 -4.17 -1.41 -25.52
N ILE A 306 -5.46 -1.18 -25.82
CA ILE A 306 -5.91 -1.05 -27.19
C ILE A 306 -5.39 0.24 -27.81
N VAL A 307 -4.88 0.15 -29.03
CA VAL A 307 -4.48 1.28 -29.87
C VAL A 307 -5.67 1.69 -30.73
N ARG A 308 -6.02 2.97 -30.72
CA ARG A 308 -7.07 3.57 -31.56
C ARG A 308 -6.53 4.76 -32.34
N VAL A 309 -7.07 4.96 -33.55
CA VAL A 309 -6.85 6.19 -34.31
C VAL A 309 -8.09 7.04 -34.21
N LYS A 310 -7.96 8.27 -33.76
CA LYS A 310 -9.05 9.24 -33.64
C LYS A 310 -8.74 10.46 -34.49
N ASP A 311 -9.78 11.05 -35.09
CA ASP A 311 -9.65 12.34 -35.76
C ASP A 311 -9.61 13.45 -34.70
N SER A 312 -8.65 14.38 -34.83
CA SER A 312 -8.61 15.58 -34.00
C SER A 312 -9.52 16.67 -34.57
N ASP A 313 -9.86 17.67 -33.75
CA ASP A 313 -10.65 18.83 -34.16
C ASP A 313 -9.98 19.63 -35.33
N THR A 314 -8.69 19.41 -35.52
CA THR A 314 -7.90 20.02 -36.61
C THR A 314 -7.81 19.17 -37.88
N GLY A 315 -8.51 18.00 -37.91
CA GLY A 315 -8.48 17.07 -39.04
C GLY A 315 -7.22 16.19 -39.10
N THR A 316 -6.33 16.29 -38.14
CA THR A 316 -5.16 15.39 -37.99
C THR A 316 -5.55 14.11 -37.28
N LYS A 317 -5.04 12.95 -37.74
CA LYS A 317 -5.27 11.69 -37.08
C LYS A 317 -4.29 11.51 -35.91
N LEU A 318 -4.83 11.17 -34.74
CA LEU A 318 -4.08 10.99 -33.50
C LEU A 318 -4.17 9.55 -33.03
N ILE A 319 -3.04 8.99 -32.57
CA ILE A 319 -3.00 7.70 -31.89
C ILE A 319 -3.35 7.91 -30.41
N THR A 320 -4.29 7.12 -29.92
CA THR A 320 -4.61 6.97 -28.50
C THR A 320 -4.36 5.54 -28.06
N VAL A 321 -3.89 5.34 -26.83
CA VAL A 321 -3.58 4.04 -26.24
C VAL A 321 -4.29 3.92 -24.89
N GLY A 322 -5.06 2.84 -24.72
CA GLY A 322 -5.87 2.62 -23.52
C GLY A 322 -7.01 3.61 -23.34
N PRO A 323 -7.72 3.57 -22.19
CA PRO A 323 -7.53 2.64 -21.05
C PRO A 323 -8.04 1.21 -21.29
N GLU A 324 -8.68 0.95 -22.43
CA GLU A 324 -9.34 -0.32 -22.73
C GLU A 324 -8.34 -1.45 -22.98
N ARG A 325 -8.68 -2.65 -22.48
CA ARG A 325 -8.03 -3.93 -22.77
C ARG A 325 -9.09 -5.00 -23.01
N VAL A 326 -8.95 -5.81 -24.06
CA VAL A 326 -9.91 -6.90 -24.41
C VAL A 326 -9.27 -8.28 -24.34
N GLY A 327 -7.95 -8.38 -24.24
CA GLY A 327 -7.25 -9.67 -24.22
C GLY A 327 -5.75 -9.48 -24.25
N PRO A 328 -4.99 -10.52 -24.60
CA PRO A 328 -3.57 -10.42 -24.85
C PRO A 328 -3.31 -9.62 -26.16
N ALA A 329 -2.06 -9.23 -26.37
CA ALA A 329 -1.62 -8.61 -27.63
C ALA A 329 -1.98 -9.46 -28.85
N TYR A 330 -2.19 -8.84 -30.00
CA TYR A 330 -2.54 -9.56 -31.25
C TYR A 330 -1.49 -10.60 -31.63
N CYS A 331 -0.22 -10.26 -31.49
CA CYS A 331 0.90 -11.18 -31.70
C CYS A 331 0.94 -12.35 -30.69
N MET A 332 0.18 -12.29 -29.63
CA MET A 332 0.06 -13.34 -28.61
C MET A 332 -1.30 -14.04 -28.63
N GLY A 333 -2.07 -13.91 -29.72
CA GLY A 333 -3.38 -14.53 -29.87
C GLY A 333 -4.58 -13.65 -29.61
N GLY A 334 -4.39 -12.38 -29.32
CA GLY A 334 -5.46 -11.40 -29.21
C GLY A 334 -6.05 -10.95 -30.53
N ASN A 335 -7.02 -10.02 -30.47
CA ASN A 335 -7.78 -9.54 -31.63
C ASN A 335 -7.65 -8.02 -31.87
N GLU A 336 -6.97 -7.29 -30.97
CA GLU A 336 -6.82 -5.84 -31.04
C GLU A 336 -5.34 -5.45 -31.14
N THR A 337 -5.06 -4.38 -31.89
CA THR A 337 -3.69 -3.81 -31.98
C THR A 337 -3.29 -3.21 -30.64
N THR A 338 -2.08 -3.50 -30.17
CA THR A 338 -1.57 -3.10 -28.86
C THR A 338 -0.15 -2.55 -28.95
N PRO A 339 0.36 -1.88 -27.90
CA PRO A 339 1.77 -1.49 -27.80
C PRO A 339 2.74 -2.68 -27.94
N THR A 340 2.39 -3.87 -27.42
CA THR A 340 3.21 -5.08 -27.55
C THR A 340 3.42 -5.46 -29.01
N ASP A 341 2.41 -5.31 -29.87
CA ASP A 341 2.55 -5.55 -31.31
C ASP A 341 3.52 -4.55 -31.96
N ALA A 342 3.42 -3.27 -31.58
CA ALA A 342 4.34 -2.24 -32.07
C ALA A 342 5.79 -2.51 -31.64
N LEU A 343 6.01 -2.94 -30.38
CA LEU A 343 7.33 -3.32 -29.89
C LEU A 343 7.90 -4.55 -30.65
N LYS A 344 7.04 -5.51 -30.99
CA LYS A 344 7.44 -6.69 -31.78
C LYS A 344 7.84 -6.31 -33.21
N VAL A 345 7.07 -5.45 -33.88
CA VAL A 345 7.39 -4.93 -35.24
C VAL A 345 8.73 -4.18 -35.25
N LEU A 346 9.04 -3.44 -34.17
CA LEU A 346 10.32 -2.72 -34.04
C LEU A 346 11.49 -3.63 -33.60
N GLY A 347 11.24 -4.91 -33.31
CA GLY A 347 12.28 -5.83 -32.83
C GLY A 347 12.76 -5.55 -31.40
N LEU A 348 11.97 -4.82 -30.60
CA LEU A 348 12.31 -4.41 -29.23
C LEU A 348 11.97 -5.49 -28.20
N ILE A 349 11.20 -6.50 -28.58
CA ILE A 349 10.85 -7.67 -27.74
C ILE A 349 10.96 -8.96 -28.56
N GLU A 350 11.29 -10.06 -27.88
CA GLU A 350 11.43 -11.39 -28.51
C GLU A 350 10.11 -12.16 -28.56
N VAL A 351 9.22 -11.95 -27.58
CA VAL A 351 7.94 -12.67 -27.45
C VAL A 351 6.94 -12.29 -28.54
N GLY A 352 6.02 -13.19 -28.82
CA GLY A 352 4.94 -13.00 -29.79
C GLY A 352 5.33 -13.37 -31.26
N ASP A 353 4.31 -13.57 -32.08
CA ASP A 353 4.43 -13.87 -33.51
C ASP A 353 4.64 -12.59 -34.32
N ALA A 354 5.71 -12.54 -35.13
CA ALA A 354 6.07 -11.36 -35.90
C ALA A 354 5.12 -11.07 -37.08
N GLU A 355 4.56 -12.12 -37.71
CA GLU A 355 3.63 -11.97 -38.85
C GLU A 355 2.31 -11.37 -38.33
N ARG A 356 1.80 -11.89 -37.20
CA ARG A 356 0.61 -11.36 -36.54
C ARG A 356 0.82 -9.93 -36.06
N ALA A 357 1.99 -9.60 -35.51
CA ALA A 357 2.30 -8.22 -35.11
C ALA A 357 2.24 -7.25 -36.30
N ASN A 358 2.84 -7.63 -37.43
CA ASN A 358 2.80 -6.82 -38.63
C ASN A 358 1.36 -6.67 -39.17
N GLU A 359 0.56 -7.74 -39.14
CA GLU A 359 -0.87 -7.69 -39.54
C GLU A 359 -1.64 -6.69 -38.69
N ALA A 360 -1.47 -6.71 -37.35
CA ALA A 360 -2.11 -5.79 -36.44
C ALA A 360 -1.73 -4.31 -36.74
N ILE A 361 -0.44 -4.04 -36.91
CA ILE A 361 0.05 -2.69 -37.18
C ILE A 361 -0.37 -2.18 -38.57
N LYS A 362 -0.46 -3.06 -39.57
CA LYS A 362 -0.84 -2.72 -40.96
C LYS A 362 -2.22 -2.03 -41.04
N ALA A 363 -3.21 -2.53 -40.29
CA ALA A 363 -4.53 -1.92 -40.24
C ALA A 363 -4.49 -0.47 -39.70
N THR A 364 -3.72 -0.23 -38.62
CA THR A 364 -3.50 1.08 -38.03
C THR A 364 -2.69 2.00 -38.97
N ALA A 365 -1.66 1.47 -39.62
CA ALA A 365 -0.79 2.17 -40.58
C ALA A 365 -1.58 2.67 -41.79
N SER A 366 -2.44 1.82 -42.36
CA SER A 366 -3.33 2.19 -43.46
C SER A 366 -4.27 3.32 -43.09
N SER A 367 -4.81 3.31 -41.86
CA SER A 367 -5.66 4.39 -41.36
C SER A 367 -4.91 5.72 -41.23
N LEU A 368 -3.61 5.69 -40.93
CA LEU A 368 -2.76 6.87 -40.77
C LEU A 368 -2.10 7.33 -42.07
N GLY A 369 -2.12 6.51 -43.12
CA GLY A 369 -1.37 6.75 -44.37
C GLY A 369 0.15 6.71 -44.17
N LYS A 370 0.65 5.83 -43.26
CA LYS A 370 2.06 5.69 -42.90
C LYS A 370 2.55 4.25 -43.11
N SER A 371 3.85 4.06 -43.05
CA SER A 371 4.45 2.72 -43.02
C SER A 371 4.19 2.04 -41.67
N GLU A 372 4.31 0.70 -41.64
CA GLU A 372 4.15 -0.11 -40.44
C GLU A 372 5.20 0.26 -39.38
N THR A 373 6.46 0.44 -39.78
CA THR A 373 7.55 0.86 -38.87
C THR A 373 7.33 2.26 -38.29
N GLU A 374 6.90 3.23 -39.10
CA GLU A 374 6.58 4.58 -38.61
C GLU A 374 5.40 4.55 -37.64
N THR A 375 4.37 3.76 -37.94
CA THR A 375 3.19 3.61 -37.09
C THR A 375 3.55 2.95 -35.77
N ALA A 376 4.34 1.88 -35.80
CA ALA A 376 4.84 1.22 -34.60
C ALA A 376 5.66 2.19 -33.72
N SER A 377 6.54 2.99 -34.35
CA SER A 377 7.33 4.02 -33.64
C SER A 377 6.45 5.09 -33.01
N LEU A 378 5.38 5.54 -33.67
CA LEU A 378 4.42 6.51 -33.13
C LEU A 378 3.63 5.94 -31.95
N ILE A 379 3.25 4.65 -31.98
CA ILE A 379 2.57 3.99 -30.86
C ILE A 379 3.49 3.96 -29.64
N VAL A 380 4.74 3.50 -29.82
CA VAL A 380 5.74 3.42 -28.74
C VAL A 380 6.04 4.82 -28.18
N ASP A 381 6.22 5.83 -29.04
CA ASP A 381 6.43 7.22 -28.62
C ASP A 381 5.25 7.76 -27.82
N ARG A 382 4.02 7.45 -28.21
CA ARG A 382 2.81 7.86 -27.48
C ARG A 382 2.75 7.26 -26.08
N VAL A 383 3.02 5.96 -25.94
CA VAL A 383 3.07 5.28 -24.65
C VAL A 383 4.16 5.88 -23.78
N ALA A 384 5.37 6.03 -24.33
CA ALA A 384 6.50 6.59 -23.58
C ALA A 384 6.25 8.03 -23.10
N ARG A 385 5.59 8.87 -23.92
CA ARG A 385 5.18 10.22 -23.50
C ARG A 385 4.17 10.18 -22.37
N THR A 386 3.12 9.36 -22.49
CA THR A 386 2.09 9.26 -21.46
C THR A 386 2.70 8.86 -20.11
N ILE A 387 3.65 7.92 -20.11
CA ILE A 387 4.36 7.51 -18.89
C ILE A 387 5.28 8.63 -18.37
N ALA A 388 6.06 9.27 -19.25
CA ALA A 388 6.96 10.35 -18.86
C ALA A 388 6.21 11.56 -18.29
N ASP A 389 5.08 11.93 -18.89
CA ASP A 389 4.22 13.01 -18.39
C ASP A 389 3.70 12.69 -16.97
N ALA A 390 3.24 11.47 -16.75
CA ALA A 390 2.79 11.02 -15.42
C ALA A 390 3.93 11.04 -14.38
N VAL A 391 5.15 10.67 -14.76
CA VAL A 391 6.34 10.78 -13.89
C VAL A 391 6.64 12.24 -13.54
N ASN A 392 6.63 13.13 -14.52
CA ASN A 392 6.86 14.56 -14.29
C ASN A 392 5.79 15.16 -13.37
N GLU A 393 4.53 14.77 -13.54
CA GLU A 393 3.45 15.19 -12.63
C GLU A 393 3.70 14.70 -11.19
N MET A 394 4.17 13.46 -10.99
CA MET A 394 4.50 12.95 -9.66
C MET A 394 5.60 13.78 -8.98
N PHE A 395 6.65 14.17 -9.73
CA PHE A 395 7.70 15.05 -9.19
C PHE A 395 7.17 16.44 -8.87
N LEU A 396 6.32 17.01 -9.72
CA LEU A 396 5.69 18.31 -9.47
C LEU A 396 4.77 18.30 -8.25
N GLU A 397 3.98 17.25 -8.07
CA GLU A 397 3.14 17.08 -6.89
C GLU A 397 3.98 16.98 -5.61
N TRP A 398 5.07 16.21 -5.64
CA TRP A 398 5.99 16.12 -4.52
C TRP A 398 6.68 17.45 -4.20
N GLU A 399 7.11 18.21 -5.23
CA GLU A 399 7.72 19.54 -5.06
C GLU A 399 6.76 20.56 -4.44
N GLN A 400 5.46 20.40 -4.68
CA GLN A 400 4.41 21.28 -4.13
C GLN A 400 3.97 20.87 -2.72
N GLU A 401 4.34 19.68 -2.25
CA GLU A 401 4.03 19.27 -0.89
C GLU A 401 4.79 20.13 0.12
N PRO A 402 4.12 20.56 1.22
CA PRO A 402 4.82 21.25 2.30
C PRO A 402 5.90 20.32 2.90
N ALA A 403 7.11 20.83 3.04
CA ALA A 403 8.18 20.10 3.71
C ALA A 403 7.93 20.09 5.23
N TYR A 404 7.60 18.94 5.78
CA TYR A 404 7.37 18.74 7.20
C TYR A 404 8.55 18.11 7.94
N ARG A 405 9.57 17.64 7.22
CA ARG A 405 10.74 16.95 7.77
C ARG A 405 12.04 17.62 7.36
N ILE A 406 13.01 17.62 8.25
CA ILE A 406 14.35 18.24 7.99
C ILE A 406 14.99 17.68 6.71
N TRP A 407 14.91 16.37 6.48
CA TRP A 407 15.49 15.76 5.29
C TRP A 407 14.77 16.19 3.98
N GLU A 408 13.48 16.48 4.04
CA GLU A 408 12.70 17.01 2.90
C GLU A 408 13.11 18.44 2.56
N VAL A 409 13.47 19.23 3.59
CA VAL A 409 13.99 20.59 3.41
C VAL A 409 15.40 20.57 2.82
N LEU A 410 16.19 19.55 3.15
CA LEU A 410 17.58 19.39 2.66
C LEU A 410 17.65 18.77 1.26
N GLN A 411 16.56 18.21 0.73
CA GLN A 411 16.49 17.76 -0.66
C GLN A 411 16.43 18.97 -1.59
N GLU A 412 17.16 18.92 -2.67
CA GLU A 412 16.95 19.87 -3.76
C GLU A 412 15.53 19.68 -4.30
N LYS A 413 14.68 20.68 -4.12
CA LYS A 413 13.27 20.67 -4.58
C LYS A 413 13.08 20.57 -6.11
N LYS A 414 14.13 20.29 -6.85
CA LYS A 414 14.14 20.07 -8.31
C LYS A 414 14.76 18.71 -8.66
N ALA A 415 14.62 17.73 -7.78
CA ALA A 415 15.09 16.37 -8.08
C ALA A 415 14.41 15.88 -9.37
N ARG A 416 15.18 15.25 -10.23
CA ARG A 416 14.71 14.54 -11.42
C ARG A 416 15.31 13.15 -11.41
N PRO A 417 14.70 12.17 -12.07
CA PRO A 417 15.22 10.82 -12.04
C PRO A 417 16.58 10.77 -12.78
N GLU A 418 17.57 10.21 -12.11
CA GLU A 418 18.84 9.83 -12.74
C GLU A 418 18.66 8.56 -13.56
N ASN A 419 17.75 7.68 -13.09
CA ASN A 419 17.47 6.40 -13.72
C ASN A 419 15.97 6.15 -13.88
N VAL A 420 15.62 5.48 -14.96
CA VAL A 420 14.33 4.83 -15.18
C VAL A 420 14.53 3.33 -15.04
N VAL A 421 14.01 2.76 -13.96
CA VAL A 421 14.17 1.34 -13.62
C VAL A 421 12.95 0.58 -14.10
N GLY A 422 13.13 -0.29 -15.08
CA GLY A 422 12.05 -1.11 -15.63
C GLY A 422 11.86 -2.41 -14.87
N VAL A 423 10.61 -2.69 -14.47
CA VAL A 423 10.16 -3.95 -13.87
C VAL A 423 8.97 -4.47 -14.66
N GLY A 424 8.69 -5.75 -14.56
CA GLY A 424 7.57 -6.39 -15.28
C GLY A 424 7.90 -6.78 -16.72
N GLY A 425 6.98 -7.54 -17.33
CA GLY A 425 7.20 -8.18 -18.63
C GLY A 425 7.31 -7.21 -19.81
N GLY A 426 6.67 -6.03 -19.73
CA GLY A 426 6.70 -5.00 -20.79
C GLY A 426 7.90 -4.05 -20.72
N ALA A 427 8.72 -4.12 -19.68
CA ALA A 427 9.79 -3.17 -19.42
C ALA A 427 10.84 -3.11 -20.53
N LYS A 428 11.30 -4.27 -21.04
CA LYS A 428 12.42 -4.37 -21.99
C LYS A 428 12.24 -3.51 -23.24
N GLY A 429 11.01 -3.37 -23.73
CA GLY A 429 10.74 -2.63 -24.97
C GLY A 429 10.53 -1.12 -24.80
N LEU A 430 10.13 -0.65 -23.63
CA LEU A 430 9.67 0.74 -23.45
C LEU A 430 10.63 1.62 -22.61
N ILE A 431 11.41 1.03 -21.71
CA ILE A 431 12.22 1.76 -20.74
C ILE A 431 13.21 2.72 -21.40
N ALA A 432 13.86 2.32 -22.50
CA ALA A 432 14.80 3.17 -23.22
C ALA A 432 14.12 4.46 -23.76
N GLU A 433 12.93 4.32 -24.34
CA GLU A 433 12.19 5.47 -24.88
C GLU A 433 11.62 6.36 -23.79
N ILE A 434 11.19 5.79 -22.65
CA ILE A 434 10.74 6.56 -21.49
C ILE A 434 11.92 7.33 -20.89
N ALA A 435 13.06 6.69 -20.69
CA ALA A 435 14.27 7.31 -20.13
C ALA A 435 14.78 8.47 -21.00
N LYS A 436 14.74 8.31 -22.32
CA LYS A 436 15.09 9.39 -23.27
C LYS A 436 14.18 10.62 -23.10
N LYS A 437 12.89 10.42 -22.81
CA LYS A 437 11.95 11.55 -22.59
C LYS A 437 12.14 12.23 -21.23
N LEU A 438 12.71 11.53 -20.27
CA LEU A 438 12.98 12.04 -18.93
C LEU A 438 14.44 12.53 -18.76
N ASP A 439 15.26 12.48 -19.80
CA ASP A 439 16.71 12.76 -19.77
C ASP A 439 17.43 11.96 -18.67
N ALA A 440 17.07 10.66 -18.56
CA ALA A 440 17.54 9.74 -17.54
C ALA A 440 18.19 8.51 -18.17
N LYS A 441 18.89 7.70 -17.36
CA LYS A 441 19.49 6.45 -17.81
C LYS A 441 18.46 5.31 -17.74
N PRO A 442 18.29 4.49 -18.81
CA PRO A 442 17.49 3.29 -18.75
C PRO A 442 18.22 2.20 -17.95
N VAL A 443 17.53 1.59 -17.01
CA VAL A 443 18.04 0.47 -16.21
C VAL A 443 17.03 -0.66 -16.27
N ILE A 444 17.43 -1.79 -16.83
CA ILE A 444 16.65 -3.03 -16.86
C ILE A 444 17.48 -4.07 -16.09
N PRO A 445 17.18 -4.30 -14.81
CA PRO A 445 17.94 -5.25 -14.00
C PRO A 445 17.81 -6.68 -14.52
N GLU A 446 18.81 -7.51 -14.22
CA GLU A 446 18.68 -8.95 -14.31
C GLU A 446 17.49 -9.42 -13.45
N TYR A 447 16.66 -10.34 -13.93
CA TYR A 447 15.40 -10.78 -13.30
C TYR A 447 14.32 -9.68 -13.17
N SER A 448 14.36 -8.63 -13.97
CA SER A 448 13.33 -7.57 -13.98
C SER A 448 11.91 -8.11 -14.19
N GLU A 449 11.75 -9.19 -14.92
CA GLU A 449 10.48 -9.87 -15.18
C GLU A 449 9.83 -10.55 -13.97
N VAL A 450 10.61 -10.83 -12.92
CA VAL A 450 10.15 -11.34 -11.61
C VAL A 450 10.55 -10.41 -10.47
N GLY A 451 10.81 -9.15 -10.79
CA GLY A 451 11.25 -8.13 -9.85
C GLY A 451 10.33 -7.96 -8.66
N ASN A 452 9.02 -8.10 -8.87
CA ASN A 452 8.00 -8.03 -7.81
C ASN A 452 8.14 -9.19 -6.82
N ALA A 453 8.32 -10.41 -7.31
CA ALA A 453 8.54 -11.58 -6.46
C ALA A 453 9.86 -11.46 -5.67
N ILE A 454 10.92 -10.91 -6.30
CA ILE A 454 12.18 -10.60 -5.60
C ILE A 454 11.93 -9.56 -4.52
N GLY A 455 11.23 -8.46 -4.85
CA GLY A 455 10.88 -7.43 -3.89
C GLY A 455 10.12 -7.98 -2.68
N ALA A 456 9.14 -8.83 -2.91
CA ALA A 456 8.43 -9.52 -1.84
C ALA A 456 9.38 -10.39 -0.99
N ALA A 457 10.23 -11.21 -1.64
CA ALA A 457 11.15 -12.11 -0.94
C ALA A 457 12.13 -11.39 -0.01
N VAL A 458 12.66 -10.24 -0.45
CA VAL A 458 13.73 -9.52 0.24
C VAL A 458 13.26 -8.34 1.08
N ALA A 459 11.96 -8.02 1.04
CA ALA A 459 11.38 -6.97 1.89
C ALA A 459 11.51 -7.34 3.36
N ARG A 460 12.05 -6.44 4.18
CA ARG A 460 12.13 -6.67 5.63
C ARG A 460 10.82 -6.32 6.34
N PRO A 461 10.58 -6.83 7.55
CA PRO A 461 9.46 -6.39 8.36
C PRO A 461 9.56 -4.89 8.68
N THR A 462 8.39 -4.21 8.68
CA THR A 462 8.28 -2.82 9.13
C THR A 462 7.32 -2.75 10.32
N LEU A 463 7.59 -1.83 11.22
CA LEU A 463 6.73 -1.56 12.36
C LEU A 463 6.73 -0.05 12.62
N THR A 464 5.57 0.49 12.96
CA THR A 464 5.43 1.88 13.39
C THR A 464 4.90 1.93 14.81
N LEU A 465 5.28 2.97 15.54
CA LEU A 465 4.75 3.29 16.85
C LEU A 465 4.57 4.80 16.96
N ASN A 466 3.32 5.22 17.21
CA ASN A 466 2.98 6.60 17.47
C ASN A 466 2.59 6.73 18.95
N LEU A 467 3.51 7.27 19.75
CA LEU A 467 3.31 7.53 21.17
C LEU A 467 2.78 8.94 21.37
N HIS A 468 1.70 9.06 22.10
CA HIS A 468 1.20 10.34 22.61
C HIS A 468 1.24 10.33 24.13
N ILE A 469 1.76 11.40 24.73
CA ILE A 469 1.82 11.60 26.19
C ILE A 469 1.09 12.89 26.55
N ASP A 470 0.17 12.83 27.52
CA ASP A 470 -0.42 13.98 28.18
C ASP A 470 0.00 13.97 29.66
N THR A 471 0.91 14.87 30.02
CA THR A 471 1.47 14.90 31.38
C THR A 471 0.50 15.53 32.38
N GLU A 472 -0.47 16.33 31.94
CA GLU A 472 -1.49 16.90 32.83
C GLU A 472 -2.54 15.85 33.23
N GLN A 473 -2.89 14.96 32.30
CA GLN A 473 -3.76 13.82 32.58
C GLN A 473 -3.01 12.59 33.13
N GLU A 474 -1.69 12.65 33.18
CA GLU A 474 -0.79 11.56 33.60
C GLU A 474 -0.99 10.27 32.79
N VAL A 475 -1.27 10.38 31.48
CA VAL A 475 -1.52 9.24 30.58
C VAL A 475 -0.64 9.25 29.35
N TYR A 476 -0.47 8.06 28.76
CA TYR A 476 0.06 7.92 27.41
C TYR A 476 -0.80 6.94 26.61
N SER A 477 -0.75 7.05 25.30
CA SER A 477 -1.39 6.12 24.38
C SER A 477 -0.48 5.79 23.19
N VAL A 478 -0.60 4.55 22.71
CA VAL A 478 0.03 4.07 21.48
C VAL A 478 -1.06 3.93 20.43
N ALA A 479 -0.92 4.68 19.34
CA ALA A 479 -1.96 4.78 18.31
C ALA A 479 -2.31 3.41 17.66
N GLU A 480 -1.35 2.52 17.60
CA GLU A 480 -1.49 1.19 16.99
C GLU A 480 -2.08 0.13 17.95
N GLU A 481 -2.22 0.45 19.24
CA GLU A 481 -2.80 -0.45 20.25
C GLU A 481 -4.18 0.02 20.70
N GLY A 482 -4.48 1.31 20.53
CA GLY A 482 -5.77 1.90 20.91
C GLY A 482 -6.01 1.91 22.43
N GLU A 483 -4.97 1.67 23.22
CA GLU A 483 -5.05 1.64 24.68
C GLU A 483 -4.47 2.92 25.29
N ILE A 484 -5.09 3.36 26.39
CA ILE A 484 -4.60 4.47 27.20
C ILE A 484 -4.05 3.90 28.50
N ALA A 485 -2.80 4.21 28.80
CA ALA A 485 -2.12 3.73 29.99
C ALA A 485 -1.65 4.89 30.88
N SER A 486 -1.51 4.62 32.19
CA SER A 486 -0.99 5.60 33.13
C SER A 486 0.53 5.78 32.97
N LEU A 487 1.01 7.03 32.99
CA LEU A 487 2.44 7.36 33.00
C LEU A 487 3.17 6.80 34.24
N LYS A 488 2.45 6.59 35.35
CA LYS A 488 3.01 5.96 36.55
C LYS A 488 3.45 4.51 36.27
N ALA A 489 2.71 3.81 35.42
CA ALA A 489 3.06 2.45 35.00
C ALA A 489 4.33 2.39 34.11
N ALA A 490 4.66 3.49 33.44
CA ALA A 490 5.86 3.62 32.61
C ALA A 490 7.16 3.88 33.40
N ASN A 491 7.08 4.00 34.76
CA ASN A 491 8.21 4.29 35.66
C ASN A 491 9.00 5.55 35.28
N LEU A 492 8.35 6.55 34.71
CA LEU A 492 8.95 7.84 34.38
C LEU A 492 9.12 8.70 35.63
N ARG A 493 10.29 9.33 35.78
CA ARG A 493 10.56 10.30 36.85
C ARG A 493 10.04 11.67 36.45
N ASN A 494 9.47 12.43 37.39
CA ASN A 494 8.97 13.79 37.17
C ASN A 494 7.94 13.93 36.02
N ILE A 495 6.84 13.20 36.11
CA ILE A 495 5.77 13.13 35.10
C ILE A 495 5.43 14.52 34.51
N ASN A 496 5.31 15.56 35.33
CA ASN A 496 4.97 16.91 34.87
C ASN A 496 6.08 17.62 34.07
N LYS A 497 7.29 17.08 34.02
CA LYS A 497 8.47 17.67 33.35
C LYS A 497 9.17 16.70 32.42
N ILE A 498 8.44 15.71 31.90
CA ILE A 498 8.99 14.74 30.92
C ILE A 498 9.65 15.51 29.78
N ARG A 499 10.89 15.14 29.47
CA ARG A 499 11.65 15.70 28.34
C ARG A 499 11.43 14.86 27.08
N LEU A 500 11.69 15.45 25.94
CA LEU A 500 11.49 14.78 24.66
C LEU A 500 12.33 13.48 24.55
N ASN A 501 13.58 13.50 24.99
CA ASN A 501 14.43 12.30 25.01
C ASN A 501 13.92 11.17 25.92
N GLU A 502 13.19 11.50 27.00
CA GLU A 502 12.56 10.50 27.87
C GLU A 502 11.32 9.89 27.18
N ALA A 503 10.56 10.69 26.42
CA ALA A 503 9.46 10.22 25.60
C ALA A 503 9.95 9.33 24.44
N GLU A 504 11.04 9.71 23.77
CA GLU A 504 11.70 8.91 22.73
C GLU A 504 12.21 7.57 23.29
N ALA A 505 12.80 7.57 24.49
CA ALA A 505 13.25 6.35 25.17
C ALA A 505 12.08 5.42 25.51
N LEU A 506 10.94 5.98 25.94
CA LEU A 506 9.71 5.20 26.19
C LEU A 506 9.17 4.62 24.86
N ALA A 507 9.10 5.43 23.81
CA ALA A 507 8.67 4.98 22.50
C ALA A 507 9.57 3.84 21.97
N ALA A 508 10.88 3.96 22.11
CA ALA A 508 11.84 2.92 21.72
C ALA A 508 11.66 1.62 22.52
N LYS A 509 11.34 1.72 23.80
CA LYS A 509 11.02 0.55 24.64
C LYS A 509 9.74 -0.13 24.15
N LEU A 510 8.67 0.63 24.00
CA LEU A 510 7.37 0.11 23.55
C LEU A 510 7.45 -0.49 22.13
N LEU A 511 8.23 0.12 21.23
CA LEU A 511 8.47 -0.43 19.90
C LEU A 511 9.19 -1.79 19.96
N ARG A 512 10.18 -1.96 20.84
CA ARG A 512 10.87 -3.25 21.04
C ARG A 512 9.93 -4.32 21.58
N GLU A 513 9.11 -3.99 22.58
CA GLU A 513 8.10 -4.91 23.15
C GLU A 513 7.09 -5.32 22.07
N ARG A 514 6.70 -4.39 21.21
CA ARG A 514 5.82 -4.66 20.09
C ARG A 514 6.52 -5.53 19.02
N ALA A 515 7.78 -5.25 18.68
CA ALA A 515 8.56 -6.06 17.75
C ALA A 515 8.72 -7.51 18.25
N GLU A 516 8.85 -7.71 19.56
CA GLU A 516 8.87 -9.03 20.18
C GLU A 516 7.53 -9.76 20.00
N LYS A 517 6.41 -9.11 20.29
CA LYS A 517 5.06 -9.66 20.06
C LYS A 517 4.81 -10.06 18.60
N PHE A 518 5.48 -9.40 17.66
CA PHE A 518 5.38 -9.66 16.23
C PHE A 518 6.46 -10.64 15.71
N GLY A 519 7.36 -11.11 16.58
CA GLY A 519 8.44 -12.04 16.19
C GLY A 519 9.48 -11.43 15.26
N ILE A 520 9.70 -10.12 15.36
CA ILE A 520 10.64 -9.34 14.51
C ILE A 520 11.66 -8.54 15.34
N SER A 521 12.00 -9.06 16.54
CA SER A 521 12.92 -8.40 17.48
C SER A 521 14.30 -8.08 16.89
N GLU A 522 14.76 -8.88 15.94
CA GLU A 522 16.05 -8.69 15.25
C GLU A 522 16.14 -7.34 14.53
N TYR A 523 15.01 -6.79 14.07
CA TYR A 523 14.94 -5.49 13.39
C TYR A 523 14.74 -4.30 14.34
N ALA A 524 14.48 -4.54 15.63
CA ALA A 524 14.20 -3.47 16.60
C ALA A 524 15.37 -2.51 16.80
N GLY A 525 16.60 -2.98 16.54
CA GLY A 525 17.83 -2.15 16.58
C GLY A 525 17.92 -1.11 15.45
N GLU A 526 17.14 -1.29 14.39
CA GLU A 526 17.11 -0.37 13.23
C GLU A 526 16.00 0.68 13.34
N ALA A 527 15.32 0.74 14.50
CA ALA A 527 14.26 1.71 14.72
C ALA A 527 14.81 3.14 14.74
N GLU A 528 14.13 4.03 14.02
CA GLU A 528 14.46 5.45 13.91
C GLU A 528 13.30 6.34 14.39
N VAL A 529 13.64 7.51 14.94
CA VAL A 529 12.67 8.55 15.25
C VAL A 529 12.33 9.28 13.95
N VAL A 530 11.08 9.20 13.54
CA VAL A 530 10.57 9.90 12.33
C VAL A 530 10.23 11.34 12.64
N SER A 531 9.57 11.56 13.78
CA SER A 531 9.26 12.89 14.31
C SER A 531 9.08 12.82 15.81
N SER A 532 9.45 13.88 16.49
CA SER A 532 9.17 14.07 17.92
C SER A 532 8.87 15.54 18.19
N GLU A 533 7.79 15.79 18.91
CA GLU A 533 7.28 17.13 19.17
C GLU A 533 6.85 17.26 20.63
N VAL A 534 6.98 18.48 21.17
CA VAL A 534 6.51 18.81 22.51
C VAL A 534 5.76 20.14 22.50
N PHE A 535 4.57 20.14 23.10
CA PHE A 535 3.73 21.32 23.25
C PHE A 535 3.45 21.56 24.73
N ASN A 536 3.59 22.81 25.19
CA ASN A 536 3.20 23.17 26.54
C ASN A 536 1.68 23.37 26.61
N VAL A 537 1.04 22.77 27.60
CA VAL A 537 -0.35 23.04 27.94
C VAL A 537 -0.36 24.25 28.89
N VAL A 538 -1.00 25.32 28.46
CA VAL A 538 -1.04 26.58 29.22
C VAL A 538 -2.43 26.77 29.82
N SER A 539 -2.48 27.02 31.14
CA SER A 539 -3.69 27.41 31.88
C SER A 539 -3.46 28.77 32.51
N GLY A 540 -4.07 29.80 31.91
CA GLY A 540 -3.78 31.20 32.29
C GLY A 540 -2.33 31.55 31.97
N TRP A 541 -1.56 31.96 33.00
CA TRP A 541 -0.16 32.36 32.89
C TRP A 541 0.84 31.24 33.22
N TYR A 542 0.37 30.02 33.48
CA TYR A 542 1.22 28.92 33.92
C TYR A 542 1.12 27.74 32.95
N THR A 543 2.24 27.03 32.78
CA THR A 543 2.26 25.75 32.10
C THR A 543 1.72 24.68 33.05
N SER A 544 0.54 24.11 32.75
CA SER A 544 -0.10 23.07 33.57
C SER A 544 0.40 21.65 33.20
N GLY A 545 0.92 21.47 32.01
CA GLY A 545 1.45 20.19 31.54
C GLY A 545 2.11 20.29 30.17
N ARG A 546 2.43 19.14 29.61
CA ARG A 546 2.99 19.00 28.26
C ARG A 546 2.27 17.90 27.49
N LEU A 547 2.13 18.11 26.19
CA LEU A 547 1.79 17.08 25.23
C LEU A 547 3.07 16.74 24.48
N LEU A 548 3.40 15.45 24.40
CA LEU A 548 4.54 14.97 23.63
C LEU A 548 4.05 13.93 22.64
N ASP A 549 4.42 14.09 21.38
CA ASP A 549 4.12 13.17 20.31
C ASP A 549 5.45 12.63 19.75
N VAL A 550 5.60 11.31 19.76
CA VAL A 550 6.80 10.63 19.23
C VAL A 550 6.36 9.59 18.21
N ASN A 551 6.85 9.71 16.99
CA ASN A 551 6.65 8.73 15.94
C ASN A 551 7.97 8.01 15.69
N MET A 552 7.99 6.70 15.90
CA MET A 552 9.12 5.81 15.60
C MET A 552 8.74 4.77 14.57
N GLN A 553 9.72 4.29 13.83
CA GLN A 553 9.52 3.21 12.87
C GLN A 553 10.74 2.30 12.76
N ILE A 554 10.49 1.03 12.44
CA ILE A 554 11.42 0.17 11.72
C ILE A 554 11.15 0.44 10.24
N PRO A 555 12.05 1.09 9.50
CA PRO A 555 11.76 1.56 8.14
C PRO A 555 11.75 0.42 7.12
N ALA A 556 11.08 0.62 5.99
CA ALA A 556 11.16 -0.30 4.86
C ALA A 556 12.61 -0.44 4.35
N GLY A 557 12.93 -1.61 3.83
CA GLY A 557 14.27 -1.92 3.32
C GLY A 557 14.41 -3.39 2.97
N LEU A 558 15.64 -3.81 2.79
CA LEU A 558 15.96 -5.18 2.41
C LEU A 558 16.43 -5.98 3.63
N ILE A 559 16.18 -7.29 3.61
CA ILE A 559 16.72 -8.22 4.61
C ILE A 559 18.25 -8.25 4.52
N PRO A 560 18.98 -8.44 5.65
CA PRO A 560 20.45 -8.42 5.66
C PRO A 560 21.10 -9.51 4.80
N GLU A 561 20.42 -10.63 4.59
CA GLU A 561 20.91 -11.76 3.80
C GLU A 561 20.93 -11.49 2.30
N TRP A 562 20.23 -10.46 1.81
CA TRP A 562 20.24 -10.11 0.40
C TRP A 562 21.55 -9.46 -0.02
N LYS A 563 22.23 -10.09 -0.96
CA LYS A 563 23.47 -9.56 -1.55
C LYS A 563 23.13 -8.83 -2.85
N ARG A 564 23.22 -7.50 -2.82
CA ARG A 564 23.09 -6.71 -4.05
C ARG A 564 24.18 -7.08 -5.03
N ARG A 565 23.84 -7.63 -6.16
CA ARG A 565 24.73 -7.79 -7.30
C ARG A 565 24.72 -6.51 -8.13
N VAL A 566 25.45 -5.52 -7.71
CA VAL A 566 25.69 -4.35 -8.55
C VAL A 566 26.96 -4.65 -9.36
N LYS A 567 26.79 -5.06 -10.63
CA LYS A 567 27.86 -4.86 -11.60
C LYS A 567 27.90 -3.37 -11.88
N ALA A 568 29.01 -2.73 -11.48
CA ALA A 568 29.33 -1.35 -11.77
C ALA A 568 29.35 -1.08 -13.28
#